data_565002cb37fad86c39668df19f9092b4
#
_entry.id   565002cb37fad86c39668df19f9092b4
#
_cell.length_a   1.000
_cell.length_b   1.000
_cell.length_c   1.000
_cell.angle_alpha   90.00
_cell.angle_beta   90.00
_cell.angle_gamma   90.00
#
_symmetry.space_group_name_H-M   'P 1'
#
loop_
_entity.id
_entity.type
_entity.pdbx_description
1 polymer ?
#
loop_
_entity_poly.entity_id
_entity_poly.type
_entity_poly.pdbx_seq_one_letter_code
_entity_poly.pdbx_strand_id
1 'polypeptide(L)'
;MRRAAGALLAALLAGAPAARASAEALESVSSEAFASGSGFAESFAAVVGPEGAFETIAIPPPTLETHVLDSASAPPQPKWIWVGVGAVFAIGGSAYSAYTEEPKFPWHFTSEGWFGQNTYVGGADKASHFVSYYGVQRILSLYNQAFHVPRNQSAWVATGTAVLAGLMTEIGDGTNKYGFSWEDLTMDTLGAFSGLAIVNFGLDDVMGFRYGFVPGSPDPDRGGLGRDYSSEIYTADLKFQGLGRRLCFDPGPAKFFLFSVTYGTKGYPYDTPEVRERQIGLEIGINFAPILEALHVPRTKWWGAILYTLFDIVRFPYTAIGWRYDLNHDKWIGPDTGNTYPTGGLKPGAVKAR
;
A
#
# COMPACT_ATOMS: atom_id res chain seq x y z
N MET A 1 -2.18 15.84 -3.44
CA MET A 1 -1.90 14.39 -3.52
C MET A 1 -3.11 13.55 -3.92
N ARG A 2 -4.27 13.69 -3.28
CA ARG A 2 -5.43 12.81 -3.46
C ARG A 2 -6.15 12.97 -4.79
N ARG A 3 -6.12 14.15 -5.42
CA ARG A 3 -6.62 14.33 -6.80
C ARG A 3 -5.75 13.58 -7.81
N ALA A 4 -4.45 13.45 -7.56
CA ALA A 4 -3.54 12.71 -8.42
C ALA A 4 -3.76 11.19 -8.31
N ALA A 5 -3.97 10.66 -7.10
CA ALA A 5 -4.31 9.24 -6.92
C ALA A 5 -5.67 8.89 -7.52
N GLY A 6 -6.67 9.78 -7.38
CA GLY A 6 -7.96 9.62 -8.04
C GLY A 6 -7.89 9.72 -9.57
N ALA A 7 -7.06 10.61 -10.09
CA ALA A 7 -6.84 10.74 -11.53
C ALA A 7 -6.07 9.54 -12.10
N LEU A 8 -5.10 9.01 -11.37
CA LEU A 8 -4.37 7.80 -11.75
C LEU A 8 -5.29 6.57 -11.76
N LEU A 9 -6.15 6.44 -10.74
CA LEU A 9 -7.14 5.37 -10.69
C LEU A 9 -8.17 5.49 -11.83
N ALA A 10 -8.63 6.71 -12.13
CA ALA A 10 -9.54 6.98 -13.24
C ALA A 10 -8.87 6.72 -14.60
N ALA A 11 -7.59 7.07 -14.76
CA ALA A 11 -6.82 6.79 -15.98
C ALA A 11 -6.59 5.28 -16.18
N LEU A 12 -6.34 4.54 -15.09
CA LEU A 12 -6.25 3.07 -15.10
C LEU A 12 -7.58 2.42 -15.51
N LEU A 13 -8.71 2.97 -15.05
CA LEU A 13 -10.04 2.48 -15.40
C LEU A 13 -10.43 2.83 -16.85
N ALA A 14 -10.01 3.99 -17.36
CA ALA A 14 -10.29 4.43 -18.73
C ALA A 14 -9.43 3.73 -19.79
N GLY A 15 -8.23 3.23 -19.43
CA GLY A 15 -7.34 2.47 -20.30
C GLY A 15 -7.72 0.99 -20.53
N ALA A 16 -8.83 0.57 -19.98
CA ALA A 16 -9.29 -0.83 -19.96
C ALA A 16 -9.37 -1.57 -21.32
N PRO A 17 -9.68 -0.95 -22.47
CA PRO A 17 -9.77 -1.69 -23.73
C PRO A 17 -8.43 -2.23 -24.24
N ALA A 18 -7.33 -1.52 -23.97
CA ALA A 18 -6.00 -1.94 -24.42
C ALA A 18 -5.39 -3.06 -23.54
N ALA A 19 -5.87 -3.21 -22.30
CA ALA A 19 -5.40 -4.23 -21.37
C ALA A 19 -5.96 -5.64 -21.66
N ARG A 20 -7.03 -5.73 -22.44
CA ARG A 20 -7.71 -7.00 -22.70
C ARG A 20 -6.87 -7.98 -23.53
N ALA A 21 -6.10 -7.49 -24.49
CA ALA A 21 -5.17 -8.29 -25.29
C ALA A 21 -3.92 -8.74 -24.49
N SER A 22 -3.61 -8.03 -23.41
CA SER A 22 -2.42 -8.28 -22.59
C SER A 22 -2.63 -9.33 -21.49
N ALA A 23 -3.88 -9.58 -21.12
CA ALA A 23 -4.23 -10.52 -20.05
C ALA A 23 -4.07 -11.99 -20.47
N GLU A 24 -4.28 -12.32 -21.73
CA GLU A 24 -4.13 -13.68 -22.25
C GLU A 24 -2.66 -14.14 -22.28
N ALA A 25 -1.71 -13.19 -22.37
CA ALA A 25 -0.28 -13.49 -22.34
C ALA A 25 0.27 -13.71 -20.90
N LEU A 26 -0.40 -13.21 -19.87
CA LEU A 26 0.00 -13.43 -18.47
C LEU A 26 -0.33 -14.83 -17.93
N GLU A 27 -1.29 -15.50 -18.53
CA GLU A 27 -1.65 -16.87 -18.16
C GLU A 27 -0.55 -17.90 -18.46
N SER A 28 0.27 -17.65 -19.50
CA SER A 28 1.37 -18.57 -19.89
C SER A 28 2.63 -18.41 -19.03
N VAL A 29 2.86 -17.24 -18.44
CA VAL A 29 4.09 -16.95 -17.68
C VAL A 29 4.01 -17.42 -16.22
N SER A 30 2.80 -17.52 -15.64
CA SER A 30 2.65 -17.91 -14.24
C SER A 30 2.86 -19.41 -13.98
N SER A 31 2.72 -20.28 -14.98
CA SER A 31 2.91 -21.71 -14.83
C SER A 31 4.39 -22.13 -14.85
N GLU A 32 5.25 -21.39 -15.54
CA GLU A 32 6.68 -21.73 -15.64
C GLU A 32 7.54 -21.19 -14.48
N ALA A 33 7.16 -20.06 -13.88
CA ALA A 33 7.89 -19.52 -12.72
C ALA A 33 7.76 -20.39 -11.45
N PHE A 34 6.77 -21.27 -11.40
CA PHE A 34 6.58 -22.19 -10.27
C PHE A 34 7.44 -23.46 -10.37
N ALA A 35 7.95 -23.79 -11.56
CA ALA A 35 8.74 -25.01 -11.81
C ALA A 35 10.24 -24.86 -11.49
N SER A 36 10.78 -23.63 -11.32
CA SER A 36 12.21 -23.40 -11.06
C SER A 36 12.58 -23.23 -9.59
N GLY A 37 11.65 -23.45 -8.66
CA GLY A 37 11.84 -23.32 -7.22
C GLY A 37 12.56 -24.47 -6.50
N SER A 38 13.02 -25.49 -7.21
CA SER A 38 13.61 -26.70 -6.61
C SER A 38 15.06 -26.55 -6.09
N GLY A 39 15.73 -25.44 -6.37
CA GLY A 39 17.13 -25.25 -5.96
C GLY A 39 17.35 -24.84 -4.50
N PHE A 40 16.32 -24.44 -3.77
CA PHE A 40 16.47 -23.91 -2.41
C PHE A 40 16.22 -24.94 -1.30
N ALA A 41 15.54 -26.06 -1.62
CA ALA A 41 15.22 -27.10 -0.64
C ALA A 41 16.40 -28.04 -0.32
N GLU A 42 17.36 -28.18 -1.22
CA GLU A 42 18.51 -29.08 -1.03
C GLU A 42 19.58 -28.55 -0.06
N SER A 43 19.65 -27.25 0.16
CA SER A 43 20.67 -26.64 1.03
C SER A 43 20.32 -26.68 2.52
N PHE A 44 19.10 -26.98 2.92
CA PHE A 44 18.66 -26.97 4.31
C PHE A 44 18.62 -28.35 4.98
N ALA A 45 18.73 -29.45 4.22
CA ALA A 45 18.72 -30.81 4.74
C ALA A 45 20.06 -31.30 5.30
N ALA A 46 21.13 -30.51 5.21
CA ALA A 46 22.49 -30.90 5.59
C ALA A 46 22.90 -30.56 7.03
N VAL A 47 22.01 -30.08 7.90
CA VAL A 47 22.37 -29.53 9.22
C VAL A 47 21.68 -30.27 10.40
N VAL A 48 21.16 -31.45 10.27
CA VAL A 48 20.73 -32.25 11.44
C VAL A 48 21.16 -33.71 11.28
N GLY A 49 22.32 -34.09 11.81
CA GLY A 49 22.67 -35.47 12.20
C GLY A 49 22.37 -35.69 13.69
N PRO A 50 22.45 -36.89 14.30
CA PRO A 50 22.98 -38.12 13.79
C PRO A 50 22.04 -39.37 14.00
N GLU A 51 22.41 -40.43 13.31
CA GLU A 51 22.01 -41.82 13.55
C GLU A 51 20.55 -42.24 13.24
N GLY A 52 20.37 -42.61 11.97
CA GLY A 52 19.29 -43.43 11.49
C GLY A 52 19.54 -43.80 10.02
N ALA A 53 19.78 -45.09 9.76
CA ALA A 53 20.02 -45.61 8.45
C ALA A 53 18.88 -45.22 7.48
N PHE A 54 19.15 -44.37 6.54
CA PHE A 54 18.22 -44.08 5.45
C PHE A 54 18.47 -45.09 4.32
N GLU A 55 17.51 -45.96 4.10
CA GLU A 55 17.44 -46.70 2.85
C GLU A 55 17.27 -45.65 1.70
N THR A 56 18.26 -45.60 0.84
CA THR A 56 18.22 -44.74 -0.35
C THR A 56 17.18 -45.31 -1.30
N ILE A 57 15.96 -44.79 -1.26
CA ILE A 57 14.98 -45.04 -2.33
C ILE A 57 15.50 -44.33 -3.57
N ALA A 58 16.09 -45.11 -4.50
CA ALA A 58 16.47 -44.61 -5.80
C ALA A 58 15.19 -44.21 -6.56
N ILE A 59 14.89 -42.92 -6.56
CA ILE A 59 13.87 -42.35 -7.44
C ILE A 59 14.48 -42.39 -8.84
N PRO A 60 13.91 -43.15 -9.82
CA PRO A 60 14.42 -43.09 -11.17
C PRO A 60 14.35 -41.63 -11.66
N PRO A 61 15.37 -41.16 -12.42
CA PRO A 61 15.34 -39.81 -12.94
C PRO A 61 14.08 -39.67 -13.81
N PRO A 62 13.34 -38.53 -13.73
CA PRO A 62 12.21 -38.34 -14.60
C PRO A 62 12.72 -38.44 -16.04
N THR A 63 12.14 -39.38 -16.81
CA THR A 63 12.35 -39.44 -18.24
C THR A 63 11.89 -38.11 -18.80
N LEU A 64 12.85 -37.29 -19.21
CA LEU A 64 12.57 -36.08 -19.99
C LEU A 64 11.95 -36.58 -21.31
N GLU A 65 10.63 -36.69 -21.36
CA GLU A 65 9.95 -36.68 -22.62
C GLU A 65 10.25 -35.32 -23.24
N THR A 66 11.13 -35.32 -24.24
CA THR A 66 11.32 -34.19 -25.15
C THR A 66 10.00 -33.96 -25.87
N HIS A 67 9.03 -33.34 -25.21
CA HIS A 67 7.98 -32.64 -25.92
C HIS A 67 8.68 -31.63 -26.84
N VAL A 68 8.55 -31.89 -28.14
CA VAL A 68 8.88 -30.92 -29.17
C VAL A 68 8.25 -29.59 -28.72
N LEU A 69 9.08 -28.67 -28.29
CA LEU A 69 8.65 -27.31 -28.01
C LEU A 69 8.14 -26.74 -29.31
N ASP A 70 6.83 -26.89 -29.55
CA ASP A 70 6.13 -26.05 -30.51
C ASP A 70 6.56 -24.64 -30.19
N SER A 71 7.04 -23.92 -31.19
CA SER A 71 7.63 -22.59 -31.19
C SER A 71 6.95 -21.70 -30.13
N ALA A 72 7.48 -21.72 -28.93
CA ALA A 72 7.03 -20.81 -27.87
C ALA A 72 7.21 -19.40 -28.41
N SER A 73 6.13 -18.69 -28.63
CA SER A 73 6.15 -17.32 -29.07
C SER A 73 7.01 -16.55 -28.09
N ALA A 74 8.00 -15.80 -28.59
CA ALA A 74 8.89 -15.01 -27.73
C ALA A 74 8.06 -14.18 -26.74
N PRO A 75 8.50 -14.06 -25.49
CA PRO A 75 7.74 -13.31 -24.49
C PRO A 75 7.48 -11.90 -25.01
N PRO A 76 6.28 -11.35 -24.76
CA PRO A 76 5.91 -10.04 -25.27
C PRO A 76 6.90 -8.97 -24.76
N GLN A 77 7.36 -8.12 -25.69
CA GLN A 77 8.33 -7.09 -25.37
C GLN A 77 7.71 -5.99 -24.49
N PRO A 78 8.46 -5.46 -23.50
CA PRO A 78 7.98 -4.36 -22.69
C PRO A 78 7.63 -3.12 -23.52
N LYS A 79 6.48 -2.54 -23.26
CA LYS A 79 5.98 -1.35 -23.96
C LYS A 79 6.41 -0.07 -23.21
N TRP A 80 7.69 0.25 -23.21
CA TRP A 80 8.31 1.33 -22.44
C TRP A 80 7.69 2.71 -22.63
N ILE A 81 7.12 2.99 -23.82
CA ILE A 81 6.45 4.27 -24.05
C ILE A 81 5.26 4.47 -23.08
N TRP A 82 4.48 3.42 -22.82
CA TRP A 82 3.36 3.47 -21.89
C TRP A 82 3.81 3.57 -20.44
N VAL A 83 4.91 2.91 -20.10
CA VAL A 83 5.55 3.07 -18.78
C VAL A 83 5.97 4.54 -18.59
N GLY A 84 6.57 5.16 -19.60
CA GLY A 84 6.90 6.59 -19.60
C GLY A 84 5.67 7.47 -19.43
N VAL A 85 4.58 7.16 -20.13
CA VAL A 85 3.29 7.87 -19.98
C VAL A 85 2.80 7.78 -18.52
N GLY A 86 2.78 6.58 -17.93
CA GLY A 86 2.39 6.40 -16.52
C GLY A 86 3.27 7.19 -15.54
N ALA A 87 4.59 7.20 -15.78
CA ALA A 87 5.53 7.98 -14.97
C ALA A 87 5.26 9.49 -15.08
N VAL A 88 5.04 10.02 -16.29
CA VAL A 88 4.72 11.44 -16.51
C VAL A 88 3.41 11.81 -15.80
N PHE A 89 2.38 10.96 -15.87
CA PHE A 89 1.14 11.22 -15.16
C PHE A 89 1.30 11.21 -13.65
N ALA A 90 2.08 10.29 -13.09
CA ALA A 90 2.32 10.24 -11.65
C ALA A 90 3.12 11.47 -11.17
N ILE A 91 4.26 11.74 -11.79
CA ILE A 91 5.15 12.86 -11.44
C ILE A 91 4.47 14.21 -11.72
N GLY A 92 3.88 14.36 -12.91
CA GLY A 92 3.20 15.58 -13.32
C GLY A 92 1.94 15.87 -12.50
N GLY A 93 1.18 14.81 -12.14
CA GLY A 93 0.01 14.93 -11.29
C GLY A 93 0.36 15.37 -9.87
N SER A 94 1.43 14.83 -9.28
CA SER A 94 1.97 15.25 -7.99
C SER A 94 2.43 16.71 -8.03
N ALA A 95 3.25 17.05 -9.01
CA ALA A 95 3.72 18.42 -9.21
C ALA A 95 2.57 19.42 -9.39
N TYR A 96 1.59 19.08 -10.23
CA TYR A 96 0.43 19.93 -10.48
C TYR A 96 -0.41 20.13 -9.22
N SER A 97 -0.66 19.07 -8.46
CA SER A 97 -1.46 19.14 -7.22
C SER A 97 -0.81 20.08 -6.20
N ALA A 98 0.48 19.93 -5.94
CA ALA A 98 1.21 20.75 -4.97
C ALA A 98 1.39 22.20 -5.49
N TYR A 99 1.75 22.35 -6.76
CA TYR A 99 1.97 23.69 -7.34
C TYR A 99 0.69 24.51 -7.46
N THR A 100 -0.49 23.92 -7.57
CA THR A 100 -1.77 24.64 -7.65
C THR A 100 -2.41 24.96 -6.32
N GLU A 101 -1.83 24.48 -5.19
CA GLU A 101 -2.34 24.82 -3.86
C GLU A 101 -2.11 26.31 -3.55
N GLU A 102 -3.16 26.97 -3.05
CA GLU A 102 -3.15 28.37 -2.69
C GLU A 102 -3.26 28.56 -1.15
N PRO A 103 -2.76 29.63 -0.56
CA PRO A 103 -2.05 30.78 -1.15
C PRO A 103 -0.58 30.47 -1.51
N LYS A 104 -0.01 31.27 -2.45
CA LYS A 104 1.41 31.18 -2.83
C LYS A 104 2.31 31.99 -1.91
N PHE A 105 3.49 31.42 -1.66
CA PHE A 105 4.57 32.01 -0.87
C PHE A 105 5.88 31.97 -1.65
N PRO A 106 6.87 32.82 -1.29
CA PRO A 106 8.24 32.59 -1.73
C PRO A 106 8.69 31.19 -1.30
N TRP A 107 9.43 30.53 -2.17
CA TRP A 107 9.88 29.16 -1.89
C TRP A 107 10.65 29.07 -0.55
N HIS A 108 10.29 28.13 0.28
CA HIS A 108 10.84 27.99 1.64
C HIS A 108 10.83 26.53 2.10
N PHE A 109 11.71 26.25 3.07
CA PHE A 109 11.70 25.01 3.83
C PHE A 109 10.80 25.11 5.06
N THR A 110 10.20 24.01 5.43
CA THR A 110 9.45 23.86 6.68
C THR A 110 9.90 22.58 7.39
N SER A 111 10.03 22.62 8.71
CA SER A 111 10.11 21.44 9.54
C SER A 111 8.79 21.27 10.27
N GLU A 112 8.03 20.27 9.89
CA GLU A 112 6.72 19.96 10.49
C GLU A 112 6.86 19.03 11.70
N GLY A 113 8.06 18.46 11.89
CA GLY A 113 8.36 17.46 12.91
C GLY A 113 7.79 16.09 12.58
N TRP A 114 8.00 15.13 13.48
CA TRP A 114 7.62 13.73 13.27
C TRP A 114 6.28 13.42 13.96
N PHE A 115 6.23 12.42 14.83
CA PHE A 115 5.02 11.92 15.49
C PHE A 115 4.79 12.54 16.89
N GLY A 116 5.17 13.81 17.10
CA GLY A 116 5.04 14.52 18.36
C GLY A 116 3.65 15.11 18.59
N GLN A 117 3.31 15.40 19.85
CA GLN A 117 2.02 16.02 20.20
C GLN A 117 1.84 17.42 19.60
N ASN A 118 2.93 18.17 19.48
CA ASN A 118 2.94 19.55 19.00
C ASN A 118 3.46 19.68 17.56
N THR A 119 3.56 18.55 16.82
CA THR A 119 3.96 18.56 15.44
C THR A 119 2.75 18.77 14.53
N TYR A 120 2.99 19.01 13.25
CA TYR A 120 1.90 19.17 12.28
C TYR A 120 1.02 17.92 12.29
N VAL A 121 -0.24 18.13 12.55
CA VAL A 121 -1.31 17.10 12.71
C VAL A 121 -0.92 15.87 13.53
N GLY A 122 -0.01 16.04 14.51
CA GLY A 122 0.40 14.95 15.39
C GLY A 122 1.16 13.82 14.68
N GLY A 123 1.67 14.04 13.47
CA GLY A 123 2.35 13.06 12.64
C GLY A 123 1.46 12.22 11.73
N ALA A 124 0.14 12.46 11.69
CA ALA A 124 -0.76 11.77 10.75
C ALA A 124 -0.38 12.05 9.29
N ASP A 125 0.10 13.25 9.02
CA ASP A 125 0.61 13.63 7.72
C ASP A 125 1.78 12.72 7.27
N LYS A 126 2.73 12.47 8.15
CA LYS A 126 3.87 11.58 7.89
C LYS A 126 3.43 10.15 7.58
N ALA A 127 2.45 9.63 8.34
CA ALA A 127 1.85 8.33 8.06
C ALA A 127 1.08 8.34 6.72
N SER A 128 0.42 9.45 6.39
CA SER A 128 -0.27 9.65 5.10
C SER A 128 0.70 9.62 3.92
N HIS A 129 1.82 10.34 4.02
CA HIS A 129 2.88 10.33 3.02
C HIS A 129 3.41 8.92 2.79
N PHE A 130 3.80 8.22 3.85
CA PHE A 130 4.29 6.85 3.76
C PHE A 130 3.30 5.92 3.03
N VAL A 131 2.05 5.86 3.49
CA VAL A 131 1.06 4.92 2.92
C VAL A 131 0.64 5.34 1.52
N SER A 132 0.59 6.64 1.22
CA SER A 132 0.27 7.14 -0.12
C SER A 132 1.32 6.73 -1.13
N TYR A 133 2.61 6.92 -0.84
CA TYR A 133 3.67 6.57 -1.77
C TYR A 133 3.97 5.08 -1.83
N TYR A 134 3.68 4.34 -0.76
CA TYR A 134 3.53 2.89 -0.83
C TYR A 134 2.45 2.49 -1.85
N GLY A 135 1.26 3.08 -1.75
CA GLY A 135 0.16 2.82 -2.68
C GLY A 135 0.47 3.21 -4.12
N VAL A 136 1.10 4.38 -4.34
CA VAL A 136 1.57 4.83 -5.67
C VAL A 136 2.53 3.81 -6.28
N GLN A 137 3.52 3.36 -5.51
CA GLN A 137 4.47 2.34 -5.97
C GLN A 137 3.76 1.04 -6.35
N ARG A 138 2.81 0.56 -5.52
CA ARG A 138 2.05 -0.67 -5.78
C ARG A 138 1.23 -0.57 -7.07
N ILE A 139 0.53 0.55 -7.25
CA ILE A 139 -0.29 0.81 -8.45
C ILE A 139 0.58 0.93 -9.69
N LEU A 140 1.68 1.68 -9.64
CA LEU A 140 2.60 1.83 -10.77
C LEU A 140 3.29 0.50 -11.11
N SER A 141 3.64 -0.31 -10.12
CA SER A 141 4.20 -1.64 -10.37
C SER A 141 3.20 -2.53 -11.10
N LEU A 142 1.93 -2.55 -10.70
CA LEU A 142 0.87 -3.26 -11.41
C LEU A 142 0.66 -2.71 -12.83
N TYR A 143 0.62 -1.38 -12.99
CA TYR A 143 0.49 -0.71 -14.27
C TYR A 143 1.62 -1.10 -15.24
N ASN A 144 2.88 -1.05 -14.80
CA ASN A 144 4.02 -1.40 -15.63
C ASN A 144 3.97 -2.87 -16.08
N GLN A 145 3.56 -3.78 -15.18
CA GLN A 145 3.38 -5.20 -15.51
C GLN A 145 2.29 -5.41 -16.57
N ALA A 146 1.21 -4.61 -16.57
CA ALA A 146 0.19 -4.66 -17.62
C ALA A 146 0.74 -4.28 -19.01
N PHE A 147 1.89 -3.60 -19.06
CA PHE A 147 2.63 -3.30 -20.30
C PHE A 147 3.84 -4.23 -20.51
N HIS A 148 3.78 -5.43 -19.95
CA HIS A 148 4.76 -6.50 -20.13
C HIS A 148 6.15 -6.23 -19.53
N VAL A 149 6.27 -5.29 -18.62
CA VAL A 149 7.52 -5.10 -17.88
C VAL A 149 7.65 -6.22 -16.84
N PRO A 150 8.79 -6.95 -16.79
CA PRO A 150 9.01 -7.99 -15.79
C PRO A 150 8.83 -7.46 -14.37
N ARG A 151 8.30 -8.30 -13.46
CA ARG A 151 7.90 -7.91 -12.10
C ARG A 151 8.98 -7.11 -11.36
N ASN A 152 10.22 -7.59 -11.34
CA ASN A 152 11.32 -6.91 -10.63
C ASN A 152 11.68 -5.56 -11.26
N GLN A 153 11.75 -5.49 -12.59
CA GLN A 153 12.00 -4.22 -13.29
C GLN A 153 10.85 -3.23 -13.07
N SER A 154 9.63 -3.73 -13.13
CA SER A 154 8.41 -2.97 -12.85
C SER A 154 8.46 -2.35 -11.45
N ALA A 155 8.86 -3.13 -10.44
CA ALA A 155 8.97 -2.66 -9.06
C ALA A 155 10.01 -1.55 -8.92
N TRP A 156 11.20 -1.68 -9.51
CA TRP A 156 12.24 -0.65 -9.46
C TRP A 156 11.83 0.63 -10.19
N VAL A 157 11.27 0.52 -11.40
CA VAL A 157 10.79 1.67 -12.17
C VAL A 157 9.67 2.39 -11.42
N ALA A 158 8.72 1.64 -10.86
CA ALA A 158 7.64 2.19 -10.04
C ALA A 158 8.16 2.93 -8.80
N THR A 159 9.19 2.37 -8.14
CA THR A 159 9.81 3.01 -6.97
C THR A 159 10.50 4.32 -7.34
N GLY A 160 11.33 4.32 -8.39
CA GLY A 160 11.97 5.54 -8.88
C GLY A 160 10.95 6.61 -9.27
N THR A 161 9.87 6.22 -9.95
CA THR A 161 8.77 7.13 -10.30
C THR A 161 8.06 7.66 -9.06
N ALA A 162 7.77 6.83 -8.07
CA ALA A 162 7.12 7.24 -6.83
C ALA A 162 7.98 8.23 -6.02
N VAL A 163 9.29 7.95 -5.88
CA VAL A 163 10.23 8.86 -5.21
C VAL A 163 10.31 10.21 -5.92
N LEU A 164 10.39 10.21 -7.26
CA LEU A 164 10.39 11.45 -8.03
C LEU A 164 9.05 12.20 -7.91
N ALA A 165 7.93 11.50 -7.86
CA ALA A 165 6.63 12.12 -7.64
C ALA A 165 6.55 12.78 -6.26
N GLY A 166 7.08 12.11 -5.20
CA GLY A 166 7.20 12.69 -3.86
C GLY A 166 8.08 13.93 -3.84
N LEU A 167 9.26 13.86 -4.44
CA LEU A 167 10.13 15.02 -4.56
C LEU A 167 9.44 16.20 -5.26
N MET A 168 8.68 15.94 -6.32
CA MET A 168 7.95 16.99 -7.04
C MET A 168 6.77 17.56 -6.24
N THR A 169 6.16 16.76 -5.36
CA THR A 169 5.20 17.26 -4.39
C THR A 169 5.88 18.26 -3.44
N GLU A 170 6.98 17.87 -2.81
CA GLU A 170 7.69 18.71 -1.85
C GLU A 170 8.24 20.01 -2.50
N ILE A 171 8.74 19.92 -3.75
CA ILE A 171 9.17 21.11 -4.49
C ILE A 171 7.99 22.07 -4.70
N GLY A 172 6.81 21.53 -5.04
CA GLY A 172 5.58 22.30 -5.19
C GLY A 172 5.12 22.93 -3.88
N ASP A 173 5.13 22.16 -2.80
CA ASP A 173 4.76 22.61 -1.45
C ASP A 173 5.70 23.70 -0.94
N GLY A 174 6.96 23.67 -1.35
CA GLY A 174 7.89 24.78 -1.13
C GLY A 174 7.38 26.14 -1.57
N THR A 175 6.40 26.22 -2.49
CA THR A 175 5.80 27.45 -3.02
C THR A 175 4.44 27.80 -2.38
N ASN A 176 3.95 27.03 -1.44
CA ASN A 176 2.66 27.23 -0.80
C ASN A 176 2.82 27.30 0.73
N LYS A 177 1.72 27.28 1.48
CA LYS A 177 1.71 27.43 2.93
C LYS A 177 2.39 26.29 3.71
N TYR A 178 2.63 25.14 3.08
CA TYR A 178 3.23 23.98 3.74
C TYR A 178 4.76 24.10 3.80
N GLY A 179 5.39 24.55 2.69
CA GLY A 179 6.84 24.56 2.58
C GLY A 179 7.41 23.19 2.18
N PHE A 180 8.65 23.15 1.76
CA PHE A 180 9.37 21.88 1.50
C PHE A 180 9.72 21.20 2.82
N SER A 181 9.27 19.97 3.03
CA SER A 181 9.50 19.19 4.23
C SER A 181 10.41 17.98 3.95
N TRP A 182 11.55 17.90 4.63
CA TRP A 182 12.42 16.72 4.55
C TRP A 182 11.81 15.50 5.21
N GLU A 183 10.99 15.72 6.22
CA GLU A 183 10.27 14.66 6.93
C GLU A 183 9.29 13.96 5.97
N ASP A 184 8.56 14.73 5.14
CA ASP A 184 7.61 14.18 4.17
C ASP A 184 8.31 13.46 3.04
N LEU A 185 9.36 14.04 2.46
CA LEU A 185 10.17 13.38 1.43
C LEU A 185 10.78 12.06 1.94
N THR A 186 11.17 12.03 3.23
CA THR A 186 11.66 10.80 3.84
C THR A 186 10.57 9.73 3.91
N MET A 187 9.35 10.11 4.34
CA MET A 187 8.23 9.18 4.43
C MET A 187 7.74 8.71 3.06
N ASP A 188 7.73 9.58 2.04
CA ASP A 188 7.45 9.23 0.65
C ASP A 188 8.43 8.16 0.14
N THR A 189 9.72 8.41 0.38
CA THR A 189 10.79 7.50 0.00
C THR A 189 10.66 6.16 0.72
N LEU A 190 10.46 6.16 2.03
CA LEU A 190 10.27 4.93 2.81
C LEU A 190 9.04 4.14 2.36
N GLY A 191 7.94 4.82 2.07
CA GLY A 191 6.73 4.20 1.53
C GLY A 191 6.98 3.50 0.18
N ALA A 192 7.64 4.20 -0.75
CA ALA A 192 7.98 3.66 -2.06
C ALA A 192 8.92 2.44 -1.96
N PHE A 193 9.96 2.51 -1.12
CA PHE A 193 10.87 1.37 -0.90
C PHE A 193 10.23 0.20 -0.16
N SER A 194 9.25 0.46 0.72
CA SER A 194 8.45 -0.60 1.34
C SER A 194 7.63 -1.36 0.28
N GLY A 195 7.05 -0.65 -0.68
CA GLY A 195 6.37 -1.26 -1.83
C GLY A 195 7.33 -2.11 -2.69
N LEU A 196 8.54 -1.60 -2.96
CA LEU A 196 9.59 -2.35 -3.65
C LEU A 196 9.92 -3.65 -2.93
N ALA A 197 10.13 -3.58 -1.62
CA ALA A 197 10.47 -4.75 -0.82
C ALA A 197 9.35 -5.81 -0.88
N ILE A 198 8.10 -5.39 -0.73
CA ILE A 198 6.96 -6.29 -0.81
C ILE A 198 6.89 -6.98 -2.17
N VAL A 199 7.04 -6.23 -3.27
CA VAL A 199 6.98 -6.81 -4.62
C VAL A 199 8.16 -7.74 -4.88
N ASN A 200 9.40 -7.32 -4.57
CA ASN A 200 10.60 -8.09 -4.90
C ASN A 200 10.75 -9.36 -4.07
N PHE A 201 10.37 -9.31 -2.78
CA PHE A 201 10.44 -10.47 -1.89
C PHE A 201 9.14 -11.28 -1.85
N GLY A 202 8.14 -10.91 -2.66
CA GLY A 202 6.86 -11.62 -2.72
C GLY A 202 6.14 -11.63 -1.37
N LEU A 203 6.15 -10.51 -0.64
CA LEU A 203 5.56 -10.39 0.70
C LEU A 203 4.08 -9.99 0.67
N ASP A 204 3.49 -9.91 -0.50
CA ASP A 204 2.09 -9.47 -0.68
C ASP A 204 1.07 -10.23 0.17
N ASP A 205 1.36 -11.49 0.45
CA ASP A 205 0.51 -12.37 1.24
C ASP A 205 0.88 -12.43 2.73
N VAL A 206 2.00 -11.79 3.13
CA VAL A 206 2.51 -11.77 4.51
C VAL A 206 2.22 -10.45 5.18
N MET A 207 2.45 -9.33 4.47
CA MET A 207 2.30 -8.00 5.05
C MET A 207 1.86 -6.97 4.02
N GLY A 208 1.45 -5.81 4.50
CA GLY A 208 1.06 -4.68 3.67
C GLY A 208 0.84 -3.43 4.52
N PHE A 209 0.58 -2.31 3.84
CA PHE A 209 0.22 -1.06 4.50
C PHE A 209 -1.03 -0.49 3.85
N ARG A 210 -2.02 -0.12 4.65
CA ARG A 210 -3.29 0.36 4.13
C ARG A 210 -3.63 1.75 4.65
N TYR A 211 -4.21 2.52 3.76
CA TYR A 211 -4.87 3.77 4.05
C TYR A 211 -6.35 3.53 4.29
N GLY A 212 -6.86 3.94 5.45
CA GLY A 212 -8.27 3.91 5.79
C GLY A 212 -8.82 5.32 6.01
N PHE A 213 -10.09 5.49 5.68
CA PHE A 213 -10.80 6.72 5.96
C PHE A 213 -12.25 6.42 6.32
N VAL A 214 -12.87 7.34 7.05
CA VAL A 214 -14.31 7.29 7.34
C VAL A 214 -15.01 8.26 6.40
N PRO A 215 -15.98 7.82 5.60
CA PRO A 215 -16.78 8.71 4.78
C PRO A 215 -17.61 9.64 5.66
N GLY A 216 -17.61 10.93 5.33
CA GLY A 216 -18.41 11.93 6.05
C GLY A 216 -17.68 12.46 7.29
N SER A 217 -16.85 13.47 7.13
CA SER A 217 -16.42 14.29 8.25
C SER A 217 -17.65 14.91 8.91
N PRO A 218 -17.73 14.95 10.26
CA PRO A 218 -18.82 15.64 10.96
C PRO A 218 -18.79 17.14 10.70
N ASP A 219 -17.71 17.67 10.16
CA ASP A 219 -17.55 19.07 9.81
C ASP A 219 -17.52 19.23 8.27
N PRO A 220 -18.61 19.65 7.64
CA PRO A 220 -18.67 19.87 6.20
C PRO A 220 -17.72 20.99 5.74
N ASP A 221 -17.35 21.94 6.62
CA ASP A 221 -16.44 23.03 6.30
C ASP A 221 -14.97 22.57 6.34
N ARG A 222 -14.68 21.45 7.04
CA ARG A 222 -13.40 20.75 7.01
C ARG A 222 -13.34 19.71 5.86
N GLY A 223 -14.40 19.66 5.09
CA GLY A 223 -14.80 18.58 4.22
C GLY A 223 -13.86 18.22 3.10
N GLY A 224 -13.66 16.98 3.00
CA GLY A 224 -13.00 16.26 1.93
C GLY A 224 -11.86 15.40 2.43
N LEU A 225 -11.61 14.32 1.70
CA LEU A 225 -10.41 13.50 1.88
C LEU A 225 -9.17 14.40 1.81
N GLY A 226 -8.39 14.50 2.88
CA GLY A 226 -7.13 15.19 2.93
C GLY A 226 -7.08 16.51 3.71
N ARG A 227 -8.19 16.99 4.19
CA ARG A 227 -8.22 18.22 5.01
C ARG A 227 -8.46 17.94 6.49
N ASP A 228 -9.09 16.83 6.80
CA ASP A 228 -9.36 16.40 8.17
C ASP A 228 -8.76 15.01 8.41
N TYR A 229 -7.56 15.00 8.98
CA TYR A 229 -6.86 13.78 9.37
C TYR A 229 -7.59 12.98 10.45
N SER A 230 -8.59 13.58 11.12
CA SER A 230 -9.40 12.90 12.14
C SER A 230 -10.23 11.74 11.60
N SER A 231 -10.44 11.70 10.28
CA SER A 231 -11.15 10.62 9.59
C SER A 231 -10.23 9.51 9.08
N GLU A 232 -8.93 9.62 9.27
CA GLU A 232 -7.94 8.75 8.65
C GLU A 232 -7.33 7.78 9.64
N ILE A 233 -7.05 6.58 9.16
CA ILE A 233 -6.34 5.52 9.90
C ILE A 233 -5.32 4.90 8.96
N TYR A 234 -4.11 4.73 9.44
CA TYR A 234 -3.00 4.12 8.73
C TYR A 234 -2.67 2.79 9.39
N THR A 235 -2.50 1.73 8.60
CA THR A 235 -2.26 0.40 9.16
C THR A 235 -1.01 -0.24 8.57
N ALA A 236 -0.29 -0.98 9.42
CA ALA A 236 0.70 -1.96 9.03
C ALA A 236 0.14 -3.34 9.36
N ASP A 237 -0.06 -4.16 8.35
CA ASP A 237 -0.81 -5.40 8.41
C ASP A 237 0.10 -6.62 8.38
N LEU A 238 -0.21 -7.62 9.18
CA LEU A 238 0.30 -8.98 9.11
C LEU A 238 -0.82 -9.92 8.64
N LYS A 239 -0.54 -10.73 7.62
CA LYS A 239 -1.50 -11.64 6.97
C LYS A 239 -1.15 -13.08 7.30
N PHE A 240 -2.03 -13.76 8.04
CA PHE A 240 -1.79 -15.15 8.45
C PHE A 240 -1.71 -16.14 7.28
N GLN A 241 -2.35 -15.82 6.15
CA GLN A 241 -2.31 -16.67 4.95
C GLN A 241 -0.88 -16.89 4.44
N GLY A 242 -0.12 -15.82 4.25
CA GLY A 242 1.26 -15.92 3.78
C GLY A 242 2.23 -16.39 4.85
N LEU A 243 1.96 -16.01 6.10
CA LEU A 243 2.75 -16.48 7.22
C LEU A 243 2.66 -18.02 7.34
N GLY A 244 1.45 -18.59 7.22
CA GLY A 244 1.24 -20.03 7.22
C GLY A 244 2.00 -20.74 6.10
N ARG A 245 1.95 -20.17 4.88
CA ARG A 245 2.71 -20.71 3.74
C ARG A 245 4.22 -20.71 3.96
N ARG A 246 4.77 -19.63 4.51
CA ARG A 246 6.21 -19.49 4.74
C ARG A 246 6.74 -20.30 5.91
N LEU A 247 5.95 -20.47 6.95
CA LEU A 247 6.30 -21.24 8.16
C LEU A 247 5.76 -22.66 8.12
N CYS A 248 5.21 -23.12 6.99
CA CYS A 248 4.71 -24.48 6.78
C CYS A 248 3.66 -24.92 7.79
N PHE A 249 2.73 -24.02 8.19
CA PHE A 249 1.58 -24.38 9.01
C PHE A 249 0.26 -23.99 8.33
N ASP A 250 -0.82 -24.72 8.60
CA ASP A 250 -2.14 -24.35 8.14
C ASP A 250 -2.75 -23.30 9.07
N PRO A 251 -2.96 -22.07 8.62
CA PRO A 251 -3.61 -21.04 9.42
C PRO A 251 -5.11 -21.28 9.63
N GLY A 252 -5.71 -22.28 8.95
CA GLY A 252 -7.12 -22.56 9.05
C GLY A 252 -7.99 -21.31 8.78
N PRO A 253 -9.02 -21.03 9.63
CA PRO A 253 -9.84 -19.82 9.49
C PRO A 253 -9.08 -18.51 9.69
N ALA A 254 -7.92 -18.52 10.37
CA ALA A 254 -7.13 -17.30 10.60
C ALA A 254 -6.63 -16.64 9.30
N LYS A 255 -6.57 -17.39 8.18
CA LYS A 255 -6.21 -16.82 6.86
C LYS A 255 -7.14 -15.68 6.43
N PHE A 256 -8.39 -15.66 6.91
CA PHE A 256 -9.36 -14.61 6.59
C PHE A 256 -9.19 -13.34 7.42
N PHE A 257 -8.23 -13.30 8.33
CA PHE A 257 -7.99 -12.16 9.20
C PHE A 257 -6.62 -11.54 8.97
N LEU A 258 -6.58 -10.23 9.26
CA LEU A 258 -5.37 -9.44 9.37
C LEU A 258 -5.15 -9.09 10.83
N PHE A 259 -3.90 -9.09 11.27
CA PHE A 259 -3.51 -8.43 12.50
C PHE A 259 -2.79 -7.13 12.12
N SER A 260 -3.23 -5.99 12.64
CA SER A 260 -2.72 -4.70 12.22
C SER A 260 -2.30 -3.84 13.40
N VAL A 261 -1.16 -3.17 13.24
CA VAL A 261 -0.81 -1.99 14.03
C VAL A 261 -1.40 -0.77 13.33
N THR A 262 -2.07 0.09 14.09
CA THR A 262 -2.73 1.28 13.53
C THR A 262 -2.16 2.56 14.10
N TYR A 263 -2.18 3.60 13.30
CA TYR A 263 -1.92 4.97 13.71
C TYR A 263 -2.98 5.91 13.16
N GLY A 264 -3.36 6.91 13.95
CA GLY A 264 -4.29 7.95 13.53
C GLY A 264 -4.31 9.10 14.54
N THR A 265 -4.84 10.24 14.11
CA THR A 265 -4.98 11.41 14.96
C THR A 265 -6.39 11.97 14.91
N LYS A 266 -6.81 12.68 15.94
CA LYS A 266 -8.12 13.33 15.99
C LYS A 266 -7.99 14.74 16.56
N GLY A 267 -8.84 15.66 16.06
CA GLY A 267 -8.87 17.03 16.51
C GLY A 267 -7.72 17.91 15.98
N TYR A 268 -6.86 17.39 15.12
CA TYR A 268 -5.78 18.16 14.49
C TYR A 268 -6.20 18.71 13.12
N PRO A 269 -5.68 19.88 12.72
CA PRO A 269 -4.92 20.86 13.47
C PRO A 269 -5.79 21.91 14.19
N TYR A 270 -7.12 21.81 14.07
CA TYR A 270 -8.05 22.91 14.33
C TYR A 270 -8.55 22.99 15.76
N ASP A 271 -8.53 21.88 16.50
CA ASP A 271 -9.05 21.86 17.87
C ASP A 271 -7.98 22.27 18.88
N THR A 272 -8.44 22.56 20.10
CA THR A 272 -7.55 22.91 21.20
C THR A 272 -6.69 21.71 21.61
N PRO A 273 -5.51 21.92 22.21
CA PRO A 273 -4.65 20.81 22.62
C PRO A 273 -5.32 19.77 23.51
N GLU A 274 -6.32 20.18 24.30
CA GLU A 274 -7.05 19.33 25.25
C GLU A 274 -7.93 18.27 24.56
N VAL A 275 -8.29 18.45 23.29
CA VAL A 275 -9.11 17.49 22.52
C VAL A 275 -8.35 16.77 21.44
N ARG A 276 -7.07 17.08 21.27
CA ARG A 276 -6.21 16.43 20.28
C ARG A 276 -5.77 15.07 20.75
N GLU A 277 -6.04 14.04 19.97
CA GLU A 277 -5.64 12.66 20.26
C GLU A 277 -4.65 12.16 19.22
N ARG A 278 -3.63 11.44 19.67
CA ARG A 278 -2.76 10.59 18.83
C ARG A 278 -2.97 9.16 19.26
N GLN A 279 -3.45 8.35 18.36
CA GLN A 279 -3.87 7.01 18.67
C GLN A 279 -2.95 5.99 17.99
N ILE A 280 -2.35 5.10 18.79
CA ILE A 280 -1.71 3.89 18.32
C ILE A 280 -2.57 2.69 18.73
N GLY A 281 -2.75 1.70 17.88
CA GLY A 281 -3.65 0.62 18.18
C GLY A 281 -3.26 -0.72 17.60
N LEU A 282 -4.00 -1.73 18.04
CA LEU A 282 -3.97 -3.09 17.52
C LEU A 282 -5.38 -3.46 17.08
N GLU A 283 -5.53 -3.97 15.87
CA GLU A 283 -6.82 -4.40 15.36
C GLU A 283 -6.75 -5.76 14.65
N ILE A 284 -7.89 -6.42 14.64
CA ILE A 284 -8.14 -7.60 13.81
C ILE A 284 -9.09 -7.15 12.70
N GLY A 285 -8.65 -7.28 11.47
CA GLY A 285 -9.40 -6.92 10.27
C GLY A 285 -9.65 -8.08 9.33
N ILE A 286 -10.47 -7.85 8.32
CA ILE A 286 -10.78 -8.84 7.27
C ILE A 286 -9.66 -8.84 6.24
N ASN A 287 -9.11 -10.03 5.96
CA ASN A 287 -8.24 -10.28 4.82
C ASN A 287 -9.09 -10.64 3.60
N PHE A 288 -9.19 -9.74 2.64
CA PHE A 288 -10.00 -9.97 1.44
C PHE A 288 -9.34 -10.90 0.42
N ALA A 289 -8.01 -11.06 0.45
CA ALA A 289 -7.31 -11.89 -0.54
C ALA A 289 -7.81 -13.35 -0.57
N PRO A 290 -7.89 -14.10 0.55
CA PRO A 290 -8.46 -15.45 0.54
C PRO A 290 -9.96 -15.48 0.23
N ILE A 291 -10.71 -14.41 0.47
CA ILE A 291 -12.12 -14.31 0.06
C ILE A 291 -12.22 -14.21 -1.46
N LEU A 292 -11.41 -13.36 -2.07
CA LEU A 292 -11.35 -13.24 -3.54
C LEU A 292 -10.90 -14.56 -4.19
N GLU A 293 -9.95 -15.26 -3.58
CA GLU A 293 -9.53 -16.60 -4.03
C GLU A 293 -10.68 -17.62 -3.95
N ALA A 294 -11.43 -17.63 -2.85
CA ALA A 294 -12.61 -18.49 -2.68
C ALA A 294 -13.73 -18.16 -3.67
N LEU A 295 -13.86 -16.90 -4.08
CA LEU A 295 -14.76 -16.43 -5.12
C LEU A 295 -14.21 -16.65 -6.55
N HIS A 296 -13.08 -17.32 -6.69
CA HIS A 296 -12.41 -17.59 -7.96
C HIS A 296 -12.11 -16.31 -8.78
N VAL A 297 -11.82 -15.19 -8.10
CA VAL A 297 -11.38 -13.96 -8.78
C VAL A 297 -9.97 -14.18 -9.33
N PRO A 298 -9.78 -14.14 -10.66
CA PRO A 298 -8.48 -14.47 -11.27
C PRO A 298 -7.49 -13.32 -11.08
N ARG A 299 -6.35 -13.59 -10.42
CA ARG A 299 -5.26 -12.62 -10.28
C ARG A 299 -4.61 -12.24 -11.61
N THR A 300 -4.71 -13.12 -12.61
CA THR A 300 -4.14 -12.93 -13.95
C THR A 300 -4.93 -11.97 -14.83
N LYS A 301 -6.19 -11.73 -14.53
CA LYS A 301 -7.01 -10.73 -15.24
C LYS A 301 -6.79 -9.35 -14.64
N TRP A 302 -6.72 -8.33 -15.48
CA TRP A 302 -6.44 -6.95 -15.06
C TRP A 302 -7.36 -6.44 -13.93
N TRP A 303 -8.66 -6.74 -14.02
CA TRP A 303 -9.63 -6.33 -13.01
C TRP A 303 -9.45 -7.07 -11.68
N GLY A 304 -9.10 -8.36 -11.74
CA GLY A 304 -8.77 -9.13 -10.55
C GLY A 304 -7.51 -8.59 -9.87
N ALA A 305 -6.43 -8.36 -10.63
CA ALA A 305 -5.22 -7.76 -10.11
C ALA A 305 -5.47 -6.40 -9.46
N ILE A 306 -6.33 -5.55 -10.05
CA ILE A 306 -6.77 -4.28 -9.45
C ILE A 306 -7.48 -4.52 -8.12
N LEU A 307 -8.43 -5.46 -8.06
CA LEU A 307 -9.17 -5.75 -6.82
C LEU A 307 -8.24 -6.22 -5.70
N TYR A 308 -7.33 -7.15 -5.98
CA TYR A 308 -6.34 -7.59 -4.99
C TYR A 308 -5.47 -6.44 -4.50
N THR A 309 -4.99 -5.58 -5.41
CA THR A 309 -4.17 -4.43 -5.05
C THR A 309 -4.97 -3.40 -4.25
N LEU A 310 -6.22 -3.13 -4.63
CA LEU A 310 -7.09 -2.20 -3.92
C LEU A 310 -7.31 -2.63 -2.47
N PHE A 311 -7.64 -3.91 -2.23
CA PHE A 311 -7.82 -4.44 -0.88
C PHE A 311 -6.52 -4.55 -0.09
N ASP A 312 -5.37 -4.49 -0.77
CA ASP A 312 -4.04 -4.51 -0.15
C ASP A 312 -3.55 -3.11 0.28
N ILE A 313 -4.06 -2.05 -0.34
CA ILE A 313 -3.65 -0.67 -0.03
C ILE A 313 -4.76 0.18 0.62
N VAL A 314 -6.01 -0.29 0.62
CA VAL A 314 -7.15 0.42 1.22
C VAL A 314 -7.75 -0.40 2.36
N ARG A 315 -7.86 0.24 3.53
CA ARG A 315 -8.64 -0.27 4.66
C ARG A 315 -10.07 0.26 4.53
N PHE A 316 -11.00 -0.64 4.24
CA PHE A 316 -12.41 -0.26 4.13
C PHE A 316 -13.00 0.02 5.52
N PRO A 317 -13.92 0.99 5.63
CA PRO A 317 -14.62 1.28 6.88
C PRO A 317 -15.35 0.04 7.43
N TYR A 318 -15.39 -0.08 8.75
CA TYR A 318 -16.11 -1.14 9.48
C TYR A 318 -15.62 -2.60 9.22
N THR A 319 -14.45 -2.78 8.60
CA THR A 319 -13.89 -4.11 8.30
C THR A 319 -12.87 -4.61 9.32
N ALA A 320 -12.70 -3.87 10.40
CA ALA A 320 -11.80 -4.24 11.48
C ALA A 320 -12.36 -3.79 12.85
N ILE A 321 -11.93 -4.47 13.90
CA ILE A 321 -12.20 -4.12 15.28
C ILE A 321 -10.90 -4.14 16.08
N GLY A 322 -10.71 -3.19 17.00
CA GLY A 322 -9.49 -3.10 17.77
C GLY A 322 -9.53 -2.18 18.95
N TRP A 323 -8.43 -2.12 19.64
CA TRP A 323 -8.16 -1.20 20.75
C TRP A 323 -7.10 -0.21 20.34
N ARG A 324 -7.23 1.01 20.80
CA ARG A 324 -6.27 2.08 20.59
C ARG A 324 -5.87 2.71 21.90
N TYR A 325 -4.64 3.15 21.98
CA TYR A 325 -4.12 3.91 23.09
C TYR A 325 -3.90 5.36 22.63
N ASP A 326 -4.55 6.30 23.31
CA ASP A 326 -4.37 7.73 23.10
C ASP A 326 -3.11 8.20 23.83
N LEU A 327 -2.11 8.53 23.04
CA LEU A 327 -0.79 8.97 23.53
C LEU A 327 -0.79 10.37 24.16
N ASN A 328 -1.85 11.14 23.97
CA ASN A 328 -1.95 12.48 24.53
C ASN A 328 -2.61 12.48 25.92
N HIS A 329 -3.50 11.53 26.18
CA HIS A 329 -4.30 11.48 27.39
C HIS A 329 -4.09 10.20 28.21
N ASP A 330 -3.13 9.36 27.82
CA ASP A 330 -2.78 8.11 28.50
C ASP A 330 -4.00 7.22 28.78
N LYS A 331 -4.88 7.05 27.78
CA LYS A 331 -6.12 6.27 27.93
C LYS A 331 -6.31 5.26 26.82
N TRP A 332 -6.91 4.12 27.15
CA TRP A 332 -7.37 3.14 26.18
C TRP A 332 -8.73 3.51 25.62
N ILE A 333 -8.91 3.24 24.33
CA ILE A 333 -10.14 3.45 23.56
C ILE A 333 -10.50 2.15 22.87
N GLY A 334 -11.77 1.78 22.91
CA GLY A 334 -12.27 0.61 22.24
C GLY A 334 -12.68 -0.50 23.22
N PRO A 335 -13.04 -1.70 22.71
CA PRO A 335 -12.93 -2.09 21.30
C PRO A 335 -13.93 -1.34 20.41
N ASP A 336 -13.49 -0.84 19.29
CA ASP A 336 -14.32 -0.22 18.27
C ASP A 336 -13.75 -0.44 16.86
N THR A 337 -14.43 0.04 15.82
CA THR A 337 -14.01 -0.13 14.42
C THR A 337 -12.96 0.88 13.98
N GLY A 338 -12.51 1.79 14.85
CA GLY A 338 -11.63 2.90 14.50
C GLY A 338 -12.31 4.01 13.68
N ASN A 339 -13.57 3.84 13.38
CA ASN A 339 -14.34 4.75 12.52
C ASN A 339 -15.20 5.72 13.36
N THR A 340 -14.89 5.87 14.63
CA THR A 340 -15.60 6.77 15.53
C THR A 340 -14.89 8.11 15.59
N TYR A 341 -15.66 9.17 15.38
CA TYR A 341 -15.22 10.51 15.75
C TYR A 341 -15.24 10.67 17.26
N PRO A 342 -14.42 11.55 17.85
CA PRO A 342 -14.51 11.86 19.26
C PRO A 342 -15.94 12.34 19.56
N THR A 343 -16.67 11.59 20.36
CA THR A 343 -18.05 11.92 20.75
C THR A 343 -18.16 13.07 21.74
N GLY A 344 -17.02 13.64 22.13
CA GLY A 344 -16.97 14.62 23.23
C GLY A 344 -16.40 15.97 22.83
N GLY A 345 -17.02 16.73 21.91
CA GLY A 345 -16.55 18.08 21.88
C GLY A 345 -16.84 18.99 20.69
N LEU A 346 -17.34 18.50 19.60
CA LEU A 346 -17.78 19.40 18.53
C LEU A 346 -19.22 19.84 18.80
N LYS A 347 -19.42 20.86 19.62
CA LYS A 347 -20.65 21.66 19.52
C LYS A 347 -20.59 22.37 18.16
N PRO A 348 -21.53 22.10 17.24
CA PRO A 348 -21.63 22.89 16.03
C PRO A 348 -21.81 24.37 16.43
N GLY A 349 -20.88 25.22 16.09
CA GLY A 349 -21.02 26.65 16.28
C GLY A 349 -19.95 27.39 17.07
N ALA A 350 -18.86 26.79 17.53
CA ALA A 350 -17.86 27.46 18.38
C ALA A 350 -16.64 28.03 17.65
N VAL A 351 -16.56 27.96 16.32
CA VAL A 351 -15.48 28.63 15.58
C VAL A 351 -16.01 29.96 15.04
N LYS A 352 -15.99 31.00 15.88
CA LYS A 352 -15.95 32.38 15.37
C LYS A 352 -14.55 32.61 14.82
N ALA A 353 -14.52 32.91 13.52
CA ALA A 353 -13.34 33.39 12.83
C ALA A 353 -12.60 34.48 13.64
N ARG A 354 -11.32 34.33 13.80
CA ARG A 354 -10.35 35.41 14.01
C ARG A 354 -9.35 35.38 12.86
#